data_2c1f18574190c1f4ffca6d1b30d798b1
#
_entry.id   2c1f18574190c1f4ffca6d1b30d798b1
#
_cell.length_a   1.000
_cell.length_b   1.000
_cell.length_c   1.000
_cell.angle_alpha   90.00
_cell.angle_beta   90.00
_cell.angle_gamma   90.00
#
_symmetry.space_group_name_H-M   'P 1'
#
loop_
_entity.id
_entity.type
_entity.pdbx_description
1 polymer ?
#
loop_
_entity_poly.entity_id
_entity_poly.type
_entity_poly.pdbx_seq_one_letter_code
_entity_poly.pdbx_strand_id
1 'polypeptide(L)'
;MSYTTSIAYMWNFKPNERAGIPMNCIQQNKQFIPDHTIVTPADITPILSSFPGLPELWAKIPPQHWVVKADLGRLLYIYKHGGFYLDVDCVIANNPFHQANSGINPKNDRLILFTEFTVPIDALGPRECKNPRNTLRIANYAFAANYKRHPFLELCIRECMRRLELLFQSNLDKWVETDILWVCGPDVITTVYHAQFDEDGDVDTSVRLMERGWLRHIGYGSWRE
;
A
#
# COMPACT_ATOMS: atom_id res chain seq x y z
N MET A 1 -2.12 -15.55 18.22
CA MET A 1 -2.74 -14.57 17.31
C MET A 1 -2.50 -15.12 15.91
N SER A 2 -3.52 -15.30 15.13
CA SER A 2 -3.38 -15.74 13.74
C SER A 2 -3.29 -14.50 12.84
N TYR A 3 -2.44 -14.53 11.83
CA TYR A 3 -2.57 -13.59 10.73
C TYR A 3 -3.97 -13.68 10.15
N THR A 4 -4.48 -12.55 9.79
CA THR A 4 -5.82 -12.25 9.39
C THR A 4 -6.55 -13.31 8.60
N THR A 5 -7.78 -13.48 9.00
CA THR A 5 -8.75 -14.33 8.33
C THR A 5 -9.42 -13.64 7.15
N SER A 6 -9.10 -12.36 6.85
CA SER A 6 -9.80 -11.57 5.83
C SER A 6 -8.87 -10.70 5.00
N ILE A 7 -9.16 -10.60 3.69
CA ILE A 7 -8.49 -9.70 2.75
C ILE A 7 -9.33 -8.44 2.55
N ALA A 8 -8.69 -7.27 2.64
CA ALA A 8 -9.28 -5.99 2.27
C ALA A 8 -8.94 -5.63 0.82
N TYR A 9 -9.94 -5.33 0.01
CA TYR A 9 -9.81 -4.85 -1.36
C TYR A 9 -10.39 -3.45 -1.49
N MET A 10 -9.62 -2.50 -2.05
CA MET A 10 -10.12 -1.16 -2.35
C MET A 10 -10.94 -1.17 -3.62
N TRP A 11 -12.15 -0.58 -3.59
CA TRP A 11 -13.01 -0.48 -4.75
C TRP A 11 -13.86 0.79 -4.72
N ASN A 12 -14.38 1.19 -5.88
CA ASN A 12 -15.28 2.32 -6.04
C ASN A 12 -14.69 3.69 -5.65
N PHE A 13 -13.38 3.84 -5.83
CA PHE A 13 -12.69 5.12 -5.65
C PHE A 13 -12.74 5.99 -6.92
N LYS A 14 -12.86 5.38 -8.11
CA LYS A 14 -13.03 6.09 -9.38
C LYS A 14 -14.41 6.75 -9.40
N PRO A 15 -14.49 8.07 -9.64
CA PRO A 15 -15.76 8.76 -9.75
C PRO A 15 -16.63 8.14 -10.85
N ASN A 16 -17.92 7.95 -10.56
CA ASN A 16 -18.88 7.34 -11.49
C ASN A 16 -18.52 5.91 -11.94
N GLU A 17 -17.74 5.18 -11.14
CA GLU A 17 -17.46 3.77 -11.41
C GLU A 17 -18.78 2.98 -11.53
N ARG A 18 -19.02 2.46 -12.73
CA ARG A 18 -20.21 1.64 -13.03
C ARG A 18 -19.85 0.16 -13.19
N ALA A 19 -18.59 -0.14 -13.37
CA ALA A 19 -18.13 -1.51 -13.46
C ALA A 19 -18.24 -2.20 -12.11
N GLY A 20 -18.69 -3.45 -12.12
CA GLY A 20 -18.60 -4.30 -10.94
C GLY A 20 -17.14 -4.61 -10.62
N ILE A 21 -16.85 -4.90 -9.35
CA ILE A 21 -15.52 -5.34 -8.93
C ILE A 21 -15.08 -6.59 -9.73
N PRO A 22 -13.85 -6.64 -10.26
CA PRO A 22 -13.37 -7.81 -11.00
C PRO A 22 -13.21 -9.00 -10.06
N MET A 23 -14.14 -9.95 -10.13
CA MET A 23 -14.22 -11.08 -9.18
C MET A 23 -13.20 -12.20 -9.43
N ASN A 24 -12.56 -12.26 -10.59
CA ASN A 24 -11.70 -13.40 -10.98
C ASN A 24 -10.54 -13.65 -10.00
N CYS A 25 -9.78 -12.61 -9.65
CA CYS A 25 -8.69 -12.74 -8.69
C CYS A 25 -9.20 -12.98 -7.27
N ILE A 26 -10.28 -12.30 -6.88
CA ILE A 26 -10.93 -12.47 -5.57
C ILE A 26 -11.39 -13.91 -5.38
N GLN A 27 -12.03 -14.52 -6.38
CA GLN A 27 -12.47 -15.91 -6.35
C GLN A 27 -11.29 -16.88 -6.18
N GLN A 28 -10.20 -16.64 -6.89
CA GLN A 28 -8.98 -17.45 -6.74
C GLN A 28 -8.38 -17.32 -5.33
N ASN A 29 -8.35 -16.11 -4.78
CA ASN A 29 -7.78 -15.86 -3.46
C ASN A 29 -8.58 -16.51 -2.32
N LYS A 30 -9.90 -16.72 -2.51
CA LYS A 30 -10.77 -17.39 -1.53
C LYS A 30 -10.35 -18.82 -1.18
N GLN A 31 -9.63 -19.50 -2.04
CA GLN A 31 -9.08 -20.84 -1.73
C GLN A 31 -8.03 -20.78 -0.61
N PHE A 32 -7.36 -19.65 -0.43
CA PHE A 32 -6.33 -19.44 0.59
C PHE A 32 -6.89 -18.70 1.81
N ILE A 33 -7.71 -17.65 1.56
CA ILE A 33 -8.33 -16.83 2.58
C ILE A 33 -9.78 -16.60 2.17
N PRO A 34 -10.74 -17.34 2.78
CA PRO A 34 -12.14 -17.31 2.37
C PRO A 34 -12.82 -15.95 2.53
N ASP A 35 -12.49 -15.25 3.62
CA ASP A 35 -13.15 -14.01 3.98
C ASP A 35 -12.50 -12.81 3.29
N HIS A 36 -13.33 -11.85 2.88
CA HIS A 36 -12.86 -10.59 2.31
C HIS A 36 -13.81 -9.45 2.62
N THR A 37 -13.27 -8.25 2.58
CA THR A 37 -14.01 -7.00 2.74
C THR A 37 -13.73 -6.10 1.56
N ILE A 38 -14.77 -5.55 0.95
CA ILE A 38 -14.65 -4.50 -0.06
C ILE A 38 -14.69 -3.16 0.67
N VAL A 39 -13.61 -2.42 0.56
CA VAL A 39 -13.41 -1.13 1.22
C VAL A 39 -13.65 -0.02 0.22
N THR A 40 -14.49 0.91 0.57
CA THR A 40 -14.91 2.05 -0.26
C THR A 40 -14.46 3.38 0.36
N PRO A 41 -14.56 4.51 -0.34
CA PRO A 41 -14.30 5.82 0.26
C PRO A 41 -15.12 6.11 1.52
N ALA A 42 -16.33 5.56 1.63
CA ALA A 42 -17.18 5.73 2.82
C ALA A 42 -16.57 5.08 4.07
N ASP A 43 -15.86 3.96 3.90
CA ASP A 43 -15.17 3.28 5.00
C ASP A 43 -13.90 4.01 5.46
N ILE A 44 -13.29 4.80 4.57
CA ILE A 44 -12.08 5.59 4.86
C ILE A 44 -12.41 6.91 5.54
N THR A 45 -13.51 7.54 5.15
CA THR A 45 -13.88 8.87 5.67
C THR A 45 -13.84 9.00 7.20
N PRO A 46 -14.36 8.05 7.99
CA PRO A 46 -14.27 8.13 9.45
C PRO A 46 -12.84 8.01 10.01
N ILE A 47 -11.91 7.46 9.21
CA ILE A 47 -10.52 7.23 9.65
C ILE A 47 -9.68 8.49 9.49
N LEU A 48 -10.03 9.37 8.55
CA LEU A 48 -9.27 10.59 8.23
C LEU A 48 -9.02 11.46 9.46
N SER A 49 -10.00 11.60 10.35
CA SER A 49 -9.89 12.41 11.58
C SER A 49 -8.85 11.89 12.58
N SER A 50 -8.33 10.67 12.38
CA SER A 50 -7.24 10.13 13.20
C SER A 50 -5.90 10.84 12.94
N PHE A 51 -5.80 11.62 11.86
CA PHE A 51 -4.61 12.38 11.47
C PHE A 51 -5.00 13.84 11.26
N PRO A 52 -4.60 14.76 12.15
CA PRO A 52 -4.90 16.20 12.00
C PRO A 52 -4.39 16.74 10.65
N GLY A 53 -5.24 17.47 9.92
CA GLY A 53 -4.95 18.04 8.60
C GLY A 53 -5.22 17.07 7.43
N LEU A 54 -5.40 15.78 7.69
CA LEU A 54 -5.65 14.81 6.62
C LEU A 54 -7.02 14.98 5.95
N PRO A 55 -8.12 15.30 6.66
CA PRO A 55 -9.41 15.55 5.99
C PRO A 55 -9.33 16.66 4.93
N GLU A 56 -8.62 17.73 5.21
CA GLU A 56 -8.42 18.86 4.32
C GLU A 56 -7.55 18.49 3.11
N LEU A 57 -6.48 17.74 3.32
CA LEU A 57 -5.64 17.22 2.23
C LEU A 57 -6.42 16.26 1.34
N TRP A 58 -7.16 15.34 1.94
CA TRP A 58 -8.01 14.38 1.22
C TRP A 58 -9.05 15.06 0.35
N ALA A 59 -9.69 16.13 0.85
CA ALA A 59 -10.69 16.87 0.11
C ALA A 59 -10.10 17.62 -1.11
N LYS A 60 -8.83 18.05 -1.02
CA LYS A 60 -8.13 18.73 -2.10
C LYS A 60 -7.65 17.82 -3.23
N ILE A 61 -7.57 16.49 -3.01
CA ILE A 61 -7.16 15.55 -4.07
C ILE A 61 -8.17 15.60 -5.22
N PRO A 62 -7.74 15.98 -6.45
CA PRO A 62 -8.64 16.12 -7.59
C PRO A 62 -9.34 14.79 -7.91
N PRO A 63 -10.63 14.82 -8.31
CA PRO A 63 -11.39 13.59 -8.57
C PRO A 63 -10.79 12.66 -9.62
N GLN A 64 -10.11 13.22 -10.63
CA GLN A 64 -9.42 12.44 -11.65
C GLN A 64 -8.21 11.65 -11.11
N HIS A 65 -7.67 12.05 -9.97
CA HIS A 65 -6.56 11.37 -9.29
C HIS A 65 -7.08 10.47 -8.14
N TRP A 66 -8.23 9.82 -8.38
CA TRP A 66 -8.88 8.93 -7.42
C TRP A 66 -7.95 7.82 -6.89
N VAL A 67 -6.99 7.37 -7.69
CA VAL A 67 -6.02 6.34 -7.30
C VAL A 67 -5.18 6.79 -6.10
N VAL A 68 -4.85 8.08 -5.98
CA VAL A 68 -4.14 8.64 -4.82
C VAL A 68 -4.96 8.46 -3.54
N LYS A 69 -6.29 8.60 -3.64
CA LYS A 69 -7.19 8.29 -2.51
C LYS A 69 -7.22 6.80 -2.20
N ALA A 70 -7.20 5.94 -3.22
CA ALA A 70 -7.14 4.50 -3.01
C ALA A 70 -5.82 4.08 -2.36
N ASP A 71 -4.69 4.63 -2.82
CA ASP A 71 -3.36 4.36 -2.28
C ASP A 71 -3.22 4.78 -0.82
N LEU A 72 -3.66 5.99 -0.48
CA LEU A 72 -3.69 6.44 0.91
C LEU A 72 -4.73 5.67 1.75
N GLY A 73 -5.87 5.35 1.15
CA GLY A 73 -6.96 4.61 1.78
C GLY A 73 -6.55 3.23 2.28
N ARG A 74 -5.76 2.48 1.49
CA ARG A 74 -5.27 1.14 1.88
C ARG A 74 -4.37 1.21 3.13
N LEU A 75 -3.52 2.22 3.22
CA LEU A 75 -2.66 2.44 4.39
C LEU A 75 -3.50 2.77 5.62
N LEU A 76 -4.45 3.69 5.49
CA LEU A 76 -5.37 4.10 6.57
C LEU A 76 -6.22 2.95 7.07
N TYR A 77 -6.77 2.14 6.16
CA TYR A 77 -7.63 1.02 6.52
C TYR A 77 -6.86 -0.02 7.32
N ILE A 78 -5.70 -0.46 6.82
CA ILE A 78 -4.87 -1.47 7.51
C ILE A 78 -4.27 -0.90 8.79
N TYR A 79 -3.89 0.37 8.84
CA TYR A 79 -3.48 1.04 10.08
C TYR A 79 -4.58 0.96 11.15
N LYS A 80 -5.83 1.23 10.78
CA LYS A 80 -6.96 1.26 11.72
C LYS A 80 -7.41 -0.13 12.15
N HIS A 81 -7.48 -1.08 11.21
CA HIS A 81 -8.14 -2.37 11.42
C HIS A 81 -7.15 -3.53 11.56
N GLY A 82 -5.92 -3.38 11.08
CA GLY A 82 -5.05 -4.50 10.77
C GLY A 82 -5.55 -5.23 9.52
N GLY A 83 -5.02 -6.39 9.27
CA GLY A 83 -5.51 -7.22 8.19
C GLY A 83 -4.54 -7.35 7.05
N PHE A 84 -4.97 -8.02 5.98
CA PHE A 84 -4.23 -8.18 4.74
C PHE A 84 -4.87 -7.33 3.65
N TYR A 85 -4.13 -6.38 3.11
CA TYR A 85 -4.50 -5.64 1.93
C TYR A 85 -3.98 -6.33 0.68
N LEU A 86 -4.81 -6.41 -0.34
CA LEU A 86 -4.44 -6.93 -1.65
C LEU A 86 -5.19 -6.15 -2.75
N ASP A 87 -4.52 -5.75 -3.82
CA ASP A 87 -5.19 -5.17 -4.98
C ASP A 87 -6.12 -6.19 -5.65
N VAL A 88 -7.21 -5.72 -6.24
CA VAL A 88 -8.24 -6.57 -6.86
C VAL A 88 -7.73 -7.37 -8.06
N ASP A 89 -6.60 -6.97 -8.63
CA ASP A 89 -5.91 -7.63 -9.75
C ASP A 89 -4.68 -8.45 -9.31
N CYS A 90 -4.59 -8.76 -8.01
CA CYS A 90 -3.56 -9.62 -7.46
C CYS A 90 -4.08 -11.00 -7.11
N VAL A 91 -3.27 -12.01 -7.34
CA VAL A 91 -3.54 -13.42 -7.00
C VAL A 91 -2.49 -13.92 -6.01
N ILE A 92 -2.95 -14.62 -4.98
CA ILE A 92 -2.09 -15.36 -4.06
C ILE A 92 -1.59 -16.61 -4.81
N ALA A 93 -0.29 -16.67 -5.07
CA ALA A 93 0.34 -17.82 -5.71
C ALA A 93 0.65 -18.92 -4.67
N ASN A 94 1.15 -18.49 -3.50
CA ASN A 94 1.37 -19.35 -2.34
C ASN A 94 0.85 -18.62 -1.11
N ASN A 95 0.17 -19.32 -0.19
CA ASN A 95 -0.34 -18.68 1.02
C ASN A 95 0.81 -18.17 1.90
N PRO A 96 1.03 -16.86 2.00
CA PRO A 96 2.15 -16.30 2.77
C PRO A 96 1.96 -16.47 4.28
N PHE A 97 0.74 -16.77 4.75
CA PHE A 97 0.44 -16.94 6.16
C PHE A 97 0.46 -18.41 6.60
N HIS A 98 0.74 -19.33 5.69
CA HIS A 98 0.93 -20.72 6.03
C HIS A 98 2.34 -20.93 6.61
N GLN A 99 2.43 -21.03 7.93
CA GLN A 99 3.69 -21.03 8.69
C GLN A 99 4.76 -22.02 8.20
N ALA A 100 4.35 -23.21 7.76
CA ALA A 100 5.29 -24.22 7.30
C ALA A 100 6.12 -23.80 6.07
N ASN A 101 5.60 -22.90 5.26
CA ASN A 101 6.21 -22.51 3.98
C ASN A 101 6.87 -21.11 4.01
N SER A 102 6.37 -20.21 4.85
CA SER A 102 6.76 -18.78 4.81
C SER A 102 7.81 -18.40 5.86
N GLY A 103 7.98 -19.22 6.89
CA GLY A 103 8.82 -18.87 8.04
C GLY A 103 8.30 -17.65 8.84
N ILE A 104 7.09 -17.18 8.56
CA ILE A 104 6.47 -16.06 9.29
C ILE A 104 6.14 -16.51 10.72
N ASN A 105 6.59 -15.72 11.69
CA ASN A 105 6.23 -15.89 13.08
C ASN A 105 5.25 -14.78 13.51
N PRO A 106 3.95 -15.06 13.66
CA PRO A 106 2.95 -14.05 14.00
C PRO A 106 3.18 -13.30 15.31
N LYS A 107 4.03 -13.82 16.19
CA LYS A 107 4.38 -13.14 17.46
C LYS A 107 5.40 -12.03 17.24
N ASN A 108 6.31 -12.22 16.30
CA ASN A 108 7.41 -11.31 16.00
C ASN A 108 7.11 -10.46 14.75
N ASP A 109 6.70 -11.10 13.66
CA ASP A 109 6.44 -10.45 12.38
C ASP A 109 5.07 -9.76 12.44
N ARG A 110 5.03 -8.50 12.83
CA ARG A 110 3.77 -7.75 13.01
C ARG A 110 3.28 -7.07 11.75
N LEU A 111 4.21 -6.73 10.85
CA LEU A 111 3.94 -6.19 9.53
C LEU A 111 4.65 -7.04 8.48
N ILE A 112 3.93 -7.42 7.44
CA ILE A 112 4.48 -8.12 6.28
C ILE A 112 4.39 -7.21 5.08
N LEU A 113 5.53 -6.97 4.45
CA LEU A 113 5.68 -6.27 3.20
C LEU A 113 6.12 -7.25 2.12
N PHE A 114 5.89 -6.93 0.86
CA PHE A 114 6.31 -7.74 -0.28
C PHE A 114 7.22 -6.91 -1.19
N THR A 115 8.23 -7.57 -1.77
CA THR A 115 9.05 -6.94 -2.80
C THR A 115 8.27 -6.88 -4.11
N GLU A 116 8.36 -5.76 -4.83
CA GLU A 116 7.79 -5.62 -6.16
C GLU A 116 8.83 -6.01 -7.21
N PHE A 117 9.90 -5.25 -7.33
CA PHE A 117 11.02 -5.50 -8.24
C PHE A 117 12.22 -4.62 -7.86
N THR A 118 13.36 -4.88 -8.52
CA THR A 118 14.53 -4.01 -8.42
C THR A 118 14.50 -2.99 -9.55
N VAL A 119 14.59 -1.71 -9.22
CA VAL A 119 14.65 -0.61 -10.18
C VAL A 119 16.11 -0.26 -10.44
N PRO A 120 16.57 -0.15 -11.70
CA PRO A 120 17.89 0.40 -11.99
C PRO A 120 18.01 1.82 -11.43
N ILE A 121 19.18 2.16 -10.88
CA ILE A 121 19.39 3.45 -10.21
C ILE A 121 19.20 4.65 -11.15
N ASP A 122 19.49 4.49 -12.42
CA ASP A 122 19.31 5.48 -13.48
C ASP A 122 17.85 5.65 -13.89
N ALA A 123 17.02 4.67 -13.58
CA ALA A 123 15.57 4.71 -13.81
C ALA A 123 14.78 5.35 -12.65
N LEU A 124 15.43 5.69 -11.52
CA LEU A 124 14.82 6.43 -10.44
C LEU A 124 14.46 7.85 -10.90
N GLY A 125 13.25 8.28 -10.59
CA GLY A 125 12.76 9.60 -10.96
C GLY A 125 13.50 10.74 -10.24
N PRO A 126 13.35 11.99 -10.70
CA PRO A 126 14.08 13.14 -10.14
C PRO A 126 13.67 13.48 -8.69
N ARG A 127 12.47 13.04 -8.26
CA ARG A 127 11.97 13.22 -6.89
C ARG A 127 12.37 12.08 -5.96
N GLU A 128 12.76 10.95 -6.51
CA GLU A 128 13.33 9.85 -5.77
C GLU A 128 14.78 10.19 -5.49
N CYS A 129 15.19 10.07 -4.26
CA CYS A 129 16.61 10.14 -3.97
C CYS A 129 17.30 9.02 -4.77
N LYS A 130 18.22 9.39 -5.67
CA LYS A 130 19.04 8.43 -6.43
C LYS A 130 20.03 7.72 -5.50
N ASN A 131 19.48 7.02 -4.54
CA ASN A 131 20.24 6.22 -3.59
C ASN A 131 20.19 4.76 -4.06
N PRO A 132 21.33 4.05 -4.18
CA PRO A 132 21.36 2.62 -4.47
C PRO A 132 20.44 1.79 -3.57
N ARG A 133 20.17 2.25 -2.37
CA ARG A 133 19.26 1.62 -1.42
C ARG A 133 17.79 1.63 -1.89
N ASN A 134 17.37 2.63 -2.66
CA ASN A 134 16.01 2.73 -3.16
C ASN A 134 15.76 1.86 -4.40
N THR A 135 16.75 1.10 -4.86
CA THR A 135 16.60 0.21 -6.01
C THR A 135 15.65 -0.96 -5.74
N LEU A 136 15.55 -1.42 -4.50
CA LEU A 136 14.58 -2.41 -4.10
C LEU A 136 13.22 -1.73 -3.88
N ARG A 137 12.27 -1.95 -4.78
CA ARG A 137 10.91 -1.41 -4.69
C ARG A 137 10.02 -2.32 -3.85
N ILE A 138 9.35 -1.71 -2.89
CA ILE A 138 8.39 -2.39 -2.02
C ILE A 138 7.00 -2.23 -2.63
N ALA A 139 6.26 -3.33 -2.68
CA ALA A 139 4.91 -3.35 -3.24
C ALA A 139 3.93 -2.55 -2.37
N ASN A 140 3.12 -1.68 -3.00
CA ASN A 140 1.98 -1.07 -2.34
C ASN A 140 0.67 -1.81 -2.65
N TYR A 141 0.70 -2.75 -3.59
CA TYR A 141 -0.46 -3.56 -3.96
C TYR A 141 -0.77 -4.69 -2.97
N ALA A 142 0.12 -4.95 -2.01
CA ALA A 142 -0.08 -5.98 -0.99
C ALA A 142 0.77 -5.72 0.26
N PHE A 143 0.16 -5.77 1.42
CA PHE A 143 0.83 -5.79 2.73
C PHE A 143 -0.14 -6.25 3.80
N ALA A 144 0.38 -6.80 4.90
CA ALA A 144 -0.44 -7.28 5.99
C ALA A 144 0.08 -6.83 7.36
N ALA A 145 -0.83 -6.39 8.23
CA ALA A 145 -0.52 -6.09 9.62
C ALA A 145 -1.41 -6.92 10.56
N ASN A 146 -0.81 -7.72 11.43
CA ASN A 146 -1.56 -8.43 12.48
C ASN A 146 -1.80 -7.56 13.72
N TYR A 147 -1.42 -6.29 13.62
CA TYR A 147 -1.42 -5.32 14.70
C TYR A 147 -1.98 -3.98 14.21
N LYS A 148 -2.96 -3.43 14.93
CA LYS A 148 -3.54 -2.13 14.63
C LYS A 148 -2.58 -1.01 15.01
N ARG A 149 -2.59 0.07 14.23
CA ARG A 149 -1.74 1.25 14.46
C ARG A 149 -0.24 0.94 14.43
N HIS A 150 0.16 0.11 13.46
CA HIS A 150 1.57 -0.22 13.30
C HIS A 150 2.38 1.06 12.99
N PRO A 151 3.50 1.32 13.72
CA PRO A 151 4.27 2.56 13.56
C PRO A 151 4.75 2.80 12.12
N PHE A 152 5.20 1.77 11.43
CA PHE A 152 5.60 1.86 10.03
C PHE A 152 4.48 2.40 9.12
N LEU A 153 3.25 1.91 9.29
CA LEU A 153 2.10 2.41 8.51
C LEU A 153 1.77 3.85 8.85
N GLU A 154 1.94 4.25 10.12
CA GLU A 154 1.79 5.65 10.52
C GLU A 154 2.82 6.54 9.81
N LEU A 155 4.09 6.12 9.75
CA LEU A 155 5.13 6.84 9.03
C LEU A 155 4.79 6.97 7.53
N CYS A 156 4.30 5.91 6.90
CA CYS A 156 3.85 5.97 5.51
C CYS A 156 2.71 6.97 5.31
N ILE A 157 1.71 6.98 6.20
CA ILE A 157 0.58 7.94 6.13
C ILE A 157 1.08 9.39 6.29
N ARG A 158 1.94 9.65 7.27
CA ARG A 158 2.53 10.97 7.49
C ARG A 158 3.38 11.42 6.30
N GLU A 159 4.12 10.52 5.68
CA GLU A 159 4.89 10.80 4.47
C GLU A 159 3.97 11.12 3.28
N CYS A 160 2.86 10.41 3.09
CA CYS A 160 1.82 10.77 2.12
C CYS A 160 1.30 12.19 2.37
N MET A 161 0.98 12.54 3.62
CA MET A 161 0.50 13.88 3.96
C MET A 161 1.52 14.95 3.59
N ARG A 162 2.78 14.75 3.99
CA ARG A 162 3.88 15.69 3.68
C ARG A 162 4.06 15.86 2.17
N ARG A 163 4.00 14.78 1.40
CA ARG A 163 4.13 14.83 -0.07
C ARG A 163 2.93 15.48 -0.73
N LEU A 164 1.71 15.27 -0.22
CA LEU A 164 0.52 15.97 -0.68
C LEU A 164 0.64 17.49 -0.45
N GLU A 165 1.09 17.92 0.72
CA GLU A 165 1.33 19.33 1.01
C GLU A 165 2.33 19.95 0.01
N LEU A 166 3.46 19.29 -0.23
CA LEU A 166 4.46 19.75 -1.21
C LEU A 166 3.88 19.82 -2.64
N LEU A 167 3.10 18.84 -3.02
CA LEU A 167 2.50 18.79 -4.36
C LEU A 167 1.47 19.92 -4.54
N PHE A 168 0.64 20.19 -3.53
CA PHE A 168 -0.30 21.31 -3.56
C PHE A 168 0.39 22.68 -3.54
N GLN A 169 1.54 22.81 -2.85
CA GLN A 169 2.33 24.05 -2.85
C GLN A 169 3.04 24.31 -4.18
N SER A 170 3.33 23.27 -4.95
CA SER A 170 4.03 23.40 -6.24
C SER A 170 3.19 24.04 -7.35
N ASN A 171 1.89 24.33 -7.09
CA ASN A 171 0.95 24.94 -8.04
C ASN A 171 0.94 24.25 -9.43
N LEU A 172 1.14 22.92 -9.46
CA LEU A 172 1.05 22.17 -10.70
C LEU A 172 -0.41 22.09 -11.13
N ASP A 173 -0.72 22.61 -12.30
CA ASP A 173 -2.07 22.55 -12.88
C ASP A 173 -2.50 21.10 -13.18
N LYS A 174 -1.53 20.22 -13.37
CA LYS A 174 -1.79 18.81 -13.70
C LYS A 174 -0.73 17.90 -13.11
N TRP A 175 -1.19 16.88 -12.38
CA TRP A 175 -0.32 15.80 -11.90
C TRP A 175 -0.07 14.79 -13.01
N VAL A 176 1.16 14.34 -13.14
CA VAL A 176 1.57 13.29 -14.07
C VAL A 176 1.72 11.95 -13.34
N GLU A 177 1.91 10.86 -14.08
CA GLU A 177 2.04 9.52 -13.52
C GLU A 177 3.10 9.43 -12.40
N THR A 178 4.25 10.05 -12.60
CA THR A 178 5.33 10.07 -11.60
C THR A 178 4.94 10.81 -10.32
N ASP A 179 4.07 11.82 -10.40
CA ASP A 179 3.55 12.51 -9.22
C ASP A 179 2.63 11.60 -8.41
N ILE A 180 1.79 10.84 -9.10
CA ILE A 180 0.84 9.90 -8.51
C ILE A 180 1.58 8.78 -7.78
N LEU A 181 2.56 8.15 -8.45
CA LEU A 181 3.38 7.09 -7.86
C LEU A 181 4.18 7.61 -6.66
N TRP A 182 4.70 8.83 -6.76
CA TRP A 182 5.49 9.45 -5.71
C TRP A 182 4.66 9.84 -4.49
N VAL A 183 3.47 10.43 -4.66
CA VAL A 183 2.75 11.10 -3.57
C VAL A 183 2.14 10.15 -2.56
N CYS A 184 1.52 9.05 -2.99
CA CYS A 184 0.89 8.03 -2.13
C CYS A 184 1.13 6.59 -2.63
N GLY A 185 1.75 6.43 -3.79
CA GLY A 185 1.99 5.14 -4.42
C GLY A 185 3.16 4.36 -3.78
N PRO A 186 3.72 3.38 -4.51
CA PRO A 186 4.76 2.48 -4.00
C PRO A 186 6.03 3.21 -3.55
N ASP A 187 6.28 4.42 -4.04
CA ASP A 187 7.47 5.20 -3.67
C ASP A 187 7.44 5.65 -2.21
N VAL A 188 6.25 5.79 -1.60
CA VAL A 188 6.13 6.10 -0.17
C VAL A 188 6.60 4.92 0.68
N ILE A 189 6.02 3.74 0.48
CA ILE A 189 6.37 2.54 1.25
C ILE A 189 7.86 2.22 1.06
N THR A 190 8.36 2.32 -0.17
CA THR A 190 9.77 2.10 -0.50
C THR A 190 10.68 3.08 0.24
N THR A 191 10.37 4.38 0.20
CA THR A 191 11.19 5.41 0.89
C THR A 191 11.20 5.20 2.40
N VAL A 192 10.03 4.97 2.99
CA VAL A 192 9.91 4.74 4.44
C VAL A 192 10.63 3.46 4.85
N TYR A 193 10.51 2.39 4.04
CA TYR A 193 11.23 1.15 4.28
C TYR A 193 12.75 1.39 4.33
N HIS A 194 13.32 1.99 3.30
CA HIS A 194 14.77 2.23 3.24
C HIS A 194 15.26 3.21 4.31
N ALA A 195 14.43 4.18 4.73
CA ALA A 195 14.78 5.09 5.81
C ALA A 195 14.81 4.42 7.19
N GLN A 196 14.02 3.37 7.40
CA GLN A 196 13.94 2.66 8.67
C GLN A 196 14.95 1.50 8.77
N PHE A 197 15.36 0.94 7.64
CA PHE A 197 16.25 -0.22 7.57
C PHE A 197 17.60 0.17 7.00
N ASP A 198 18.27 1.19 7.59
CA ASP A 198 19.62 1.60 7.22
C ASP A 198 20.66 0.55 7.61
N GLU A 199 21.87 0.59 6.98
CA GLU A 199 22.93 -0.41 7.08
C GLU A 199 23.45 -0.63 8.50
N ASP A 200 23.26 0.30 9.42
CA ASP A 200 23.70 0.21 10.81
C ASP A 200 22.64 -0.37 11.77
N GLY A 201 21.53 -0.78 11.23
CA GLY A 201 20.64 -1.84 11.66
C GLY A 201 20.04 -1.87 13.06
N ASP A 202 19.33 -0.85 13.49
CA ASP A 202 18.18 -1.12 14.40
C ASP A 202 16.95 -1.47 13.55
N VAL A 203 17.04 -2.65 12.95
CA VAL A 203 15.92 -3.22 12.17
C VAL A 203 14.76 -3.41 13.12
N ASP A 204 13.65 -2.68 12.89
CA ASP A 204 12.40 -3.03 13.55
C ASP A 204 12.05 -4.49 13.18
N THR A 205 12.46 -5.43 14.03
CA THR A 205 12.28 -6.87 13.83
C THR A 205 10.81 -7.27 13.71
N SER A 206 9.89 -6.32 13.90
CA SER A 206 8.46 -6.53 13.70
C SER A 206 8.03 -6.45 12.23
N VAL A 207 8.89 -5.96 11.32
CA VAL A 207 8.61 -5.88 9.89
C VAL A 207 9.32 -7.01 9.16
N ARG A 208 8.53 -7.85 8.48
CA ARG A 208 9.03 -8.93 7.62
C ARG A 208 8.88 -8.57 6.16
N LEU A 209 9.99 -8.58 5.42
CA LEU A 209 9.95 -8.48 3.96
C LEU A 209 9.89 -9.87 3.33
N MET A 210 8.89 -10.08 2.49
CA MET A 210 8.68 -11.29 1.71
C MET A 210 9.17 -11.06 0.28
N GLU A 211 9.89 -12.02 -0.28
CA GLU A 211 10.34 -11.98 -1.66
C GLU A 211 9.19 -12.08 -2.67
N ARG A 212 9.48 -11.69 -3.90
CA ARG A 212 8.59 -11.88 -5.03
C ARG A 212 8.31 -13.37 -5.26
N GLY A 213 7.06 -13.72 -5.58
CA GLY A 213 6.68 -15.11 -5.86
C GLY A 213 5.57 -15.62 -4.96
N TRP A 214 5.31 -14.98 -3.83
CA TRP A 214 4.13 -15.27 -3.00
C TRP A 214 2.84 -14.76 -3.61
N LEU A 215 2.95 -13.66 -4.37
CA LEU A 215 1.83 -12.97 -5.02
C LEU A 215 2.14 -12.78 -6.51
N ARG A 216 1.10 -12.75 -7.33
CA ARG A 216 1.17 -12.39 -8.74
C ARG A 216 0.26 -11.20 -8.99
N HIS A 217 0.86 -10.05 -9.30
CA HIS A 217 0.16 -8.85 -9.72
C HIS A 217 -0.06 -8.92 -11.23
N ILE A 218 -1.32 -8.88 -11.67
CA ILE A 218 -1.70 -8.96 -13.09
C ILE A 218 -1.53 -7.58 -13.75
N GLY A 219 -1.85 -6.52 -12.99
CA GLY A 219 -1.61 -5.13 -13.40
C GLY A 219 -2.56 -4.68 -14.51
N TYR A 220 -3.84 -4.51 -14.20
CA TYR A 220 -4.82 -4.01 -15.19
C TYR A 220 -4.56 -2.55 -15.61
N GLY A 221 -3.80 -1.78 -14.84
CA GLY A 221 -3.45 -0.39 -15.17
C GLY A 221 -4.64 0.57 -15.27
N SER A 222 -5.77 0.22 -14.67
CA SER A 222 -7.05 0.94 -14.77
C SER A 222 -7.02 2.42 -14.34
N TRP A 223 -5.98 2.84 -13.66
CA TRP A 223 -5.77 4.22 -13.22
C TRP A 223 -5.03 5.09 -14.25
N ARG A 224 -4.53 4.50 -15.33
CA ARG A 224 -3.82 5.19 -16.44
C ARG A 224 -4.75 5.68 -17.55
N GLU A 225 -6.04 5.32 -17.48
CA GLU A 225 -7.06 5.67 -18.46
C GLU A 225 -7.73 7.02 -18.18
#